data_5bb672d00119c37d25d8ca9183eec3f3
#
_entry.id   5bb672d00119c37d25d8ca9183eec3f3
#
_cell.length_a   1.000
_cell.length_b   1.000
_cell.length_c   1.000
_cell.angle_alpha   90.00
_cell.angle_beta   90.00
_cell.angle_gamma   90.00
#
_symmetry.space_group_name_H-M   'P 1'
#
loop_
_entity.id
_entity.type
_entity.pdbx_description
1 polymer ?
#
loop_
_entity_poly.entity_id
_entity_poly.type
_entity_poly.pdbx_seq_one_letter_code
_entity_poly.pdbx_strand_id
1 'polypeptide(L)'
;MRITTDTPKNNLEMALNLFYVKDKEVWVREYGKNGADISLLNLTREILSYQCPYVEPDISDDDLIMMMPEWLFDDVRSTEHVVGLLYQAAWVCAELREHLKEFEDKEDTRMKKLFISQPMQGKSKEEILAERKAAICQAKEAVGDEVEIIDSYFENAPACNRPLWFLGESLKLLATADIAYFAAGWEGARGCKIEHTCAEEYGVRIIEAPET
;
A
#
# COMPACT_ATOMS: atom_id res chain seq x y z
N MET A 1 -3.02 -4.14 1.77
CA MET A 1 -2.83 -4.19 3.25
C MET A 1 -1.57 -3.40 3.59
N ARG A 2 -1.68 -2.35 4.38
CA ARG A 2 -0.53 -1.54 4.80
C ARG A 2 0.34 -2.31 5.79
N ILE A 3 1.65 -2.32 5.58
CA ILE A 3 2.64 -3.02 6.42
C ILE A 3 3.33 -2.05 7.36
N THR A 4 3.60 -0.81 6.89
CA THR A 4 4.29 0.20 7.69
C THR A 4 3.34 0.97 8.60
N THR A 5 3.75 1.19 9.85
CA THR A 5 3.02 2.00 10.83
C THR A 5 3.97 2.71 11.79
N ASP A 6 3.60 3.91 12.23
CA ASP A 6 4.35 4.62 13.28
C ASP A 6 3.83 4.29 14.69
N THR A 7 2.70 3.56 14.77
CA THR A 7 2.06 3.13 16.02
C THR A 7 1.73 1.64 16.00
N PRO A 8 2.74 0.73 16.10
CA PRO A 8 2.51 -0.71 16.11
C PRO A 8 1.58 -1.12 17.26
N LYS A 9 0.62 -2.01 16.98
CA LYS A 9 -0.39 -2.46 17.96
C LYS A 9 -0.20 -3.91 18.41
N ASN A 10 0.69 -4.64 17.76
CA ASN A 10 0.98 -6.04 18.07
C ASN A 10 2.43 -6.39 17.74
N ASN A 11 2.88 -7.57 18.19
CA ASN A 11 4.28 -8.01 18.05
C ASN A 11 4.73 -8.14 16.57
N LEU A 12 3.83 -8.50 15.65
CA LEU A 12 4.18 -8.59 14.24
C LEU A 12 4.41 -7.21 13.65
N GLU A 13 3.49 -6.28 13.91
CA GLU A 13 3.66 -4.89 13.50
C GLU A 13 4.91 -4.27 14.13
N MET A 14 5.19 -4.55 15.41
CA MET A 14 6.41 -4.11 16.07
C MET A 14 7.65 -4.66 15.37
N ALA A 15 7.70 -5.95 15.07
CA ALA A 15 8.84 -6.58 14.40
C ALA A 15 9.12 -6.00 13.02
N LEU A 16 8.07 -5.70 12.25
CA LEU A 16 8.17 -5.11 10.91
C LEU A 16 8.52 -3.61 10.93
N ASN A 17 8.30 -2.92 12.06
CA ASN A 17 8.51 -1.49 12.21
C ASN A 17 9.50 -1.15 13.34
N LEU A 18 10.33 -2.11 13.73
CA LEU A 18 11.30 -1.97 14.82
C LEU A 18 12.30 -0.85 14.55
N PHE A 19 12.83 -0.80 13.34
CA PHE A 19 13.75 0.22 12.89
C PHE A 19 13.04 1.26 12.05
N TYR A 20 13.35 2.53 12.25
CA TYR A 20 12.80 3.64 11.47
C TYR A 20 13.80 4.80 11.40
N VAL A 21 13.65 5.67 10.40
CA VAL A 21 14.49 6.87 10.26
C VAL A 21 13.81 8.07 10.92
N LYS A 22 14.56 8.79 11.73
CA LYS A 22 14.18 10.06 12.32
C LYS A 22 15.39 10.99 12.37
N ASP A 23 15.24 12.22 11.90
CA ASP A 23 16.31 13.23 11.89
C ASP A 23 17.61 12.77 11.20
N LYS A 24 17.46 11.95 10.14
CA LYS A 24 18.57 11.31 9.39
C LYS A 24 19.34 10.23 10.15
N GLU A 25 18.82 9.76 11.26
CA GLU A 25 19.38 8.67 12.06
C GLU A 25 18.39 7.49 12.11
N VAL A 26 18.94 6.29 12.29
CA VAL A 26 18.11 5.10 12.55
C VAL A 26 17.81 5.02 14.05
N TRP A 27 16.54 4.79 14.32
CA TRP A 27 16.01 4.62 15.67
C TRP A 27 15.42 3.23 15.84
N VAL A 28 15.50 2.73 17.07
CA VAL A 28 14.95 1.42 17.49
C VAL A 28 13.85 1.65 18.50
N ARG A 29 12.67 1.11 18.22
CA ARG A 29 11.48 1.30 19.06
C ARG A 29 11.61 0.54 20.38
N GLU A 30 11.21 1.17 21.47
CA GLU A 30 11.04 0.58 22.81
C GLU A 30 12.29 -0.12 23.38
N TYR A 31 13.49 0.10 22.82
CA TYR A 31 14.74 -0.50 23.31
C TYR A 31 15.51 0.38 24.29
N GLY A 32 15.12 1.64 24.43
CA GLY A 32 15.72 2.56 25.40
C GLY A 32 15.20 2.34 26.81
N LYS A 33 15.76 3.09 27.76
CA LYS A 33 15.36 3.05 29.16
C LYS A 33 13.87 3.36 29.33
N ASN A 34 13.17 2.56 30.13
CA ASN A 34 11.72 2.64 30.38
C ASN A 34 10.84 2.45 29.13
N GLY A 35 11.30 1.70 28.13
CA GLY A 35 10.56 1.45 26.90
C GLY A 35 10.51 2.65 25.95
N ALA A 36 11.43 3.59 26.09
CA ALA A 36 11.58 4.67 25.10
C ALA A 36 12.31 4.19 23.83
N ASP A 37 12.14 4.92 22.76
CA ASP A 37 12.93 4.71 21.56
C ASP A 37 14.39 5.16 21.81
N ILE A 38 15.34 4.48 21.17
CA ILE A 38 16.76 4.81 21.28
C ILE A 38 17.37 4.92 19.87
N SER A 39 18.29 5.85 19.65
CA SER A 39 19.03 5.85 18.39
C SER A 39 19.90 4.58 18.27
N LEU A 40 20.01 4.07 17.07
CA LEU A 40 20.81 2.86 16.80
C LEU A 40 22.26 3.06 17.24
N LEU A 41 22.79 4.25 17.09
CA LEU A 41 24.16 4.60 17.50
C LEU A 41 24.32 4.52 19.02
N ASN A 42 23.38 5.06 19.79
CA ASN A 42 23.41 4.95 21.25
C ASN A 42 23.21 3.51 21.73
N LEU A 43 22.33 2.76 21.11
CA LEU A 43 22.18 1.33 21.41
C LEU A 43 23.48 0.57 21.12
N THR A 44 24.16 0.87 20.03
CA THR A 44 25.46 0.28 19.68
C THR A 44 26.51 0.61 20.75
N ARG A 45 26.56 1.85 21.23
CA ARG A 45 27.45 2.24 22.34
C ARG A 45 27.18 1.45 23.62
N GLU A 46 25.91 1.33 23.98
CA GLU A 46 25.53 0.53 25.15
C GLU A 46 25.98 -0.93 25.01
N ILE A 47 25.77 -1.55 23.85
CA ILE A 47 26.21 -2.93 23.60
C ILE A 47 27.74 -3.03 23.70
N LEU A 48 28.49 -2.14 23.06
CA LEU A 48 29.94 -2.15 23.06
C LEU A 48 30.51 -1.92 24.46
N SER A 49 29.92 -1.04 25.25
CA SER A 49 30.37 -0.79 26.62
C SER A 49 30.32 -2.03 27.51
N TYR A 50 29.43 -3.00 27.22
CA TYR A 50 29.32 -4.25 27.96
C TYR A 50 30.15 -5.38 27.36
N GLN A 51 30.33 -5.41 26.03
CA GLN A 51 30.85 -6.55 25.29
C GLN A 51 32.30 -6.35 24.80
N CYS A 52 32.68 -5.09 24.57
CA CYS A 52 33.97 -4.73 23.95
C CYS A 52 34.72 -3.71 24.81
N PRO A 53 35.46 -4.17 25.86
CA PRO A 53 36.17 -3.26 26.78
C PRO A 53 37.31 -2.47 26.11
N TYR A 54 37.60 -2.71 24.84
CA TYR A 54 38.64 -2.01 24.06
C TYR A 54 38.09 -0.77 23.33
N VAL A 55 36.77 -0.62 23.23
CA VAL A 55 36.16 0.58 22.66
C VAL A 55 36.00 1.59 23.78
N GLU A 56 36.62 2.77 23.62
CA GLU A 56 36.54 3.82 24.61
C GLU A 56 35.08 4.28 24.78
N PRO A 57 34.58 4.43 26.02
CA PRO A 57 33.17 4.77 26.27
C PRO A 57 32.75 6.13 25.70
N ASP A 58 33.70 7.02 25.46
CA ASP A 58 33.54 8.40 24.99
C ASP A 58 33.97 8.58 23.51
N ILE A 59 34.09 7.49 22.74
CA ILE A 59 34.34 7.55 21.30
C ILE A 59 33.33 8.46 20.61
N SER A 60 33.77 9.33 19.71
CA SER A 60 32.87 10.22 18.98
C SER A 60 31.91 9.43 18.06
N ASP A 61 30.77 10.06 17.73
CA ASP A 61 29.80 9.43 16.82
C ASP A 61 30.42 9.16 15.44
N ASP A 62 31.19 10.11 14.93
CA ASP A 62 31.84 10.02 13.62
C ASP A 62 32.88 8.87 13.60
N ASP A 63 33.68 8.75 14.64
CA ASP A 63 34.69 7.66 14.75
C ASP A 63 33.98 6.30 14.86
N LEU A 64 32.94 6.20 15.66
CA LEU A 64 32.18 4.97 15.80
C LEU A 64 31.53 4.56 14.48
N ILE A 65 30.92 5.49 13.77
CA ILE A 65 30.30 5.23 12.44
C ILE A 65 31.36 4.78 11.43
N MET A 66 32.57 5.36 11.45
CA MET A 66 33.66 4.98 10.55
C MET A 66 34.21 3.61 10.86
N MET A 67 34.27 3.20 12.12
CA MET A 67 34.79 1.89 12.52
C MET A 67 33.85 0.72 12.16
N MET A 68 32.54 0.92 12.17
CA MET A 68 31.58 -0.16 11.98
C MET A 68 31.70 -0.90 10.63
N PRO A 69 31.89 -0.22 9.48
CA PRO A 69 32.14 -0.92 8.21
C PRO A 69 33.47 -1.72 8.20
N GLU A 70 34.47 -1.24 8.91
CA GLU A 70 35.76 -1.95 9.00
C GLU A 70 35.59 -3.27 9.75
N TRP A 71 34.77 -3.30 10.79
CA TRP A 71 34.47 -4.50 11.57
C TRP A 71 33.81 -5.64 10.76
N LEU A 72 33.19 -5.34 9.62
CA LEU A 72 32.65 -6.37 8.72
C LEU A 72 33.75 -7.26 8.11
N PHE A 73 34.98 -6.78 8.11
CA PHE A 73 36.17 -7.53 7.58
C PHE A 73 37.02 -8.18 8.67
N ASP A 74 36.63 -8.01 9.94
CA ASP A 74 37.27 -8.67 11.06
C ASP A 74 36.94 -10.15 11.15
N ASP A 75 37.54 -10.88 12.13
CA ASP A 75 37.19 -12.27 12.39
C ASP A 75 35.68 -12.39 12.63
N VAL A 76 34.99 -13.19 11.81
CA VAL A 76 33.53 -13.45 11.89
C VAL A 76 33.09 -13.96 13.27
N ARG A 77 34.00 -14.30 14.16
CA ARG A 77 33.72 -14.70 15.55
C ARG A 77 33.82 -13.54 16.54
N SER A 78 34.33 -12.40 16.11
CA SER A 78 34.44 -11.23 16.99
C SER A 78 33.07 -10.60 17.29
N THR A 79 32.97 -10.01 18.46
CA THR A 79 31.75 -9.25 18.82
C THR A 79 31.60 -8.02 17.93
N GLU A 80 32.70 -7.38 17.58
CA GLU A 80 32.78 -6.22 16.71
C GLU A 80 32.20 -6.53 15.33
N HIS A 81 32.57 -7.68 14.73
CA HIS A 81 32.00 -8.12 13.46
C HIS A 81 30.45 -8.26 13.54
N VAL A 82 29.96 -8.94 14.60
CA VAL A 82 28.50 -9.12 14.78
C VAL A 82 27.80 -7.79 14.98
N VAL A 83 28.38 -6.89 15.77
CA VAL A 83 27.81 -5.53 16.00
C VAL A 83 27.80 -4.72 14.70
N GLY A 84 28.90 -4.72 13.94
CA GLY A 84 28.97 -4.05 12.64
C GLY A 84 27.94 -4.58 11.65
N LEU A 85 27.78 -5.91 11.57
CA LEU A 85 26.78 -6.53 10.70
C LEU A 85 25.35 -6.16 11.11
N LEU A 86 25.03 -6.22 12.40
CA LEU A 86 23.70 -5.84 12.90
C LEU A 86 23.40 -4.36 12.68
N TYR A 87 24.39 -3.49 12.85
CA TYR A 87 24.25 -2.07 12.58
C TYR A 87 23.89 -1.80 11.11
N GLN A 88 24.65 -2.41 10.18
CA GLN A 88 24.36 -2.28 8.75
C GLN A 88 23.00 -2.87 8.36
N ALA A 89 22.66 -4.03 8.91
CA ALA A 89 21.35 -4.65 8.68
C ALA A 89 20.20 -3.75 9.17
N ALA A 90 20.34 -3.14 10.35
CA ALA A 90 19.35 -2.23 10.91
C ALA A 90 19.14 -0.97 10.02
N TRP A 91 20.23 -0.41 9.50
CA TRP A 91 20.17 0.69 8.53
C TRP A 91 19.42 0.30 7.27
N VAL A 92 19.75 -0.83 6.66
CA VAL A 92 19.06 -1.32 5.46
C VAL A 92 17.57 -1.56 5.73
N CYS A 93 17.23 -2.15 6.87
CA CYS A 93 15.84 -2.37 7.26
C CYS A 93 15.07 -1.06 7.44
N ALA A 94 15.69 -0.07 8.08
CA ALA A 94 15.06 1.24 8.28
C ALA A 94 14.82 1.97 6.95
N GLU A 95 15.81 2.01 6.07
CA GLU A 95 15.68 2.62 4.74
C GLU A 95 14.62 1.91 3.89
N LEU A 96 14.60 0.59 3.87
CA LEU A 96 13.57 -0.17 3.16
C LEU A 96 12.15 0.11 3.71
N ARG A 97 12.03 0.24 5.02
CA ARG A 97 10.77 0.62 5.66
C ARG A 97 10.29 2.00 5.20
N GLU A 98 11.18 3.01 5.19
CA GLU A 98 10.79 4.36 4.77
C GLU A 98 10.39 4.39 3.28
N HIS A 99 11.12 3.70 2.41
CA HIS A 99 10.72 3.55 1.01
C HIS A 99 9.37 2.85 0.84
N LEU A 100 9.12 1.79 1.61
CA LEU A 100 7.83 1.10 1.59
C LEU A 100 6.71 2.02 2.09
N LYS A 101 6.96 2.78 3.16
CA LYS A 101 6.01 3.76 3.69
C LYS A 101 5.65 4.82 2.65
N GLU A 102 6.64 5.38 1.96
CA GLU A 102 6.38 6.33 0.88
C GLU A 102 5.54 5.74 -0.25
N PHE A 103 5.77 4.48 -0.59
CA PHE A 103 4.98 3.77 -1.59
C PHE A 103 3.54 3.57 -1.12
N GLU A 104 3.35 3.09 0.11
CA GLU A 104 2.02 2.88 0.71
C GLU A 104 1.26 4.20 0.85
N ASP A 105 1.93 5.30 1.24
CA ASP A 105 1.32 6.63 1.36
C ASP A 105 0.86 7.15 -0.01
N LYS A 106 1.63 6.92 -1.08
CA LYS A 106 1.22 7.26 -2.46
C LYS A 106 0.01 6.46 -2.92
N GLU A 107 -0.04 5.17 -2.61
CA GLU A 107 -1.21 4.32 -2.91
C GLU A 107 -2.44 4.74 -2.11
N ASP A 108 -2.29 5.05 -0.82
CA ASP A 108 -3.38 5.51 0.05
C ASP A 108 -3.96 6.88 -0.38
N THR A 109 -3.11 7.76 -0.95
CA THR A 109 -3.54 9.09 -1.44
C THR A 109 -3.98 9.08 -2.90
N ARG A 110 -3.78 7.98 -3.64
CA ARG A 110 -4.21 7.87 -5.03
C ARG A 110 -5.73 7.85 -5.11
N MET A 111 -6.29 8.71 -5.98
CA MET A 111 -7.71 8.67 -6.31
C MET A 111 -8.07 7.28 -6.85
N LYS A 112 -9.00 6.61 -6.19
CA LYS A 112 -9.47 5.28 -6.60
C LYS A 112 -10.28 5.38 -7.88
N LYS A 113 -10.04 4.47 -8.81
CA LYS A 113 -10.77 4.39 -10.07
C LYS A 113 -12.04 3.59 -9.90
N LEU A 114 -13.17 4.22 -10.23
CA LEU A 114 -14.51 3.64 -10.12
C LEU A 114 -15.06 3.26 -11.49
N PHE A 115 -15.30 1.99 -11.69
CA PHE A 115 -16.02 1.44 -12.84
C PHE A 115 -17.52 1.35 -12.54
N ILE A 116 -18.36 1.74 -13.49
CA ILE A 116 -19.82 1.64 -13.35
C ILE A 116 -20.34 0.61 -14.36
N SER A 117 -20.94 -0.46 -13.85
CA SER A 117 -21.68 -1.47 -14.62
C SER A 117 -23.19 -1.21 -14.48
N GLN A 118 -23.88 -1.04 -15.60
CA GLN A 118 -25.33 -0.78 -15.62
C GLN A 118 -26.01 -1.47 -16.80
N PRO A 119 -27.27 -1.95 -16.63
CA PRO A 119 -28.05 -2.47 -17.75
C PRO A 119 -28.38 -1.40 -18.79
N MET A 120 -28.04 -1.61 -20.06
CA MET A 120 -28.28 -0.64 -21.14
C MET A 120 -29.23 -1.15 -22.21
N GLN A 121 -29.48 -2.46 -22.27
CA GLN A 121 -30.27 -3.08 -23.33
C GLN A 121 -31.74 -2.61 -23.30
N GLY A 122 -32.22 -2.10 -24.43
CA GLY A 122 -33.62 -1.67 -24.58
C GLY A 122 -33.91 -0.27 -24.05
N LYS A 123 -32.91 0.49 -23.62
CA LYS A 123 -33.03 1.86 -23.10
C LYS A 123 -32.56 2.89 -24.12
N SER A 124 -33.16 4.07 -24.11
CA SER A 124 -32.71 5.23 -24.87
C SER A 124 -31.35 5.77 -24.31
N LYS A 125 -30.66 6.59 -25.11
CA LYS A 125 -29.45 7.27 -24.66
C LYS A 125 -29.69 8.13 -23.42
N GLU A 126 -30.77 8.84 -23.39
CA GLU A 126 -31.17 9.74 -22.30
C GLU A 126 -31.38 8.97 -21.00
N GLU A 127 -32.10 7.83 -21.08
CA GLU A 127 -32.31 6.94 -19.93
C GLU A 127 -30.99 6.36 -19.40
N ILE A 128 -30.11 5.88 -20.29
CA ILE A 128 -28.81 5.33 -19.92
C ILE A 128 -27.97 6.37 -19.19
N LEU A 129 -27.90 7.60 -19.71
CA LEU A 129 -27.10 8.68 -19.10
C LEU A 129 -27.69 9.16 -17.76
N ALA A 130 -29.02 9.20 -17.64
CA ALA A 130 -29.71 9.56 -16.39
C ALA A 130 -29.43 8.52 -15.29
N GLU A 131 -29.58 7.23 -15.61
CA GLU A 131 -29.26 6.13 -14.68
C GLU A 131 -27.78 6.11 -14.32
N ARG A 132 -26.88 6.33 -15.30
CA ARG A 132 -25.45 6.41 -15.05
C ARG A 132 -25.11 7.53 -14.06
N LYS A 133 -25.73 8.69 -14.22
CA LYS A 133 -25.52 9.81 -13.30
C LYS A 133 -25.99 9.47 -11.88
N ALA A 134 -27.15 8.81 -11.76
CA ALA A 134 -27.67 8.35 -10.47
C ALA A 134 -26.74 7.28 -9.85
N ALA A 135 -26.29 6.31 -10.63
CA ALA A 135 -25.36 5.28 -10.19
C ALA A 135 -24.01 5.87 -9.71
N ILE A 136 -23.49 6.88 -10.41
CA ILE A 136 -22.27 7.58 -9.98
C ILE A 136 -22.48 8.29 -8.65
N CYS A 137 -23.63 8.93 -8.44
CA CYS A 137 -23.94 9.60 -7.18
C CYS A 137 -24.01 8.60 -6.03
N GLN A 138 -24.76 7.51 -6.20
CA GLN A 138 -24.89 6.44 -5.21
C GLN A 138 -23.54 5.77 -4.91
N ALA A 139 -22.73 5.52 -5.94
CA ALA A 139 -21.41 4.94 -5.79
C ALA A 139 -20.48 5.85 -4.97
N LYS A 140 -20.48 7.16 -5.24
CA LYS A 140 -19.68 8.13 -4.46
C LYS A 140 -20.12 8.18 -3.00
N GLU A 141 -21.42 8.15 -2.73
CA GLU A 141 -21.94 8.09 -1.36
C GLU A 141 -21.52 6.80 -0.63
N ALA A 142 -21.54 5.66 -1.33
CA ALA A 142 -21.15 4.37 -0.76
C ALA A 142 -19.64 4.20 -0.55
N VAL A 143 -18.82 4.85 -1.37
CA VAL A 143 -17.35 4.81 -1.23
C VAL A 143 -16.88 5.73 -0.12
N GLY A 144 -17.53 6.87 0.08
CA GLY A 144 -17.17 7.87 1.08
C GLY A 144 -15.90 8.68 0.78
N ASP A 145 -15.26 8.44 -0.37
CA ASP A 145 -14.02 9.05 -0.83
C ASP A 145 -14.19 9.74 -2.18
N GLU A 146 -13.27 10.65 -2.53
CA GLU A 146 -13.16 11.14 -3.91
C GLU A 146 -12.67 10.01 -4.82
N VAL A 147 -13.39 9.81 -5.95
CA VAL A 147 -13.09 8.77 -6.93
C VAL A 147 -13.03 9.33 -8.34
N GLU A 148 -12.11 8.80 -9.14
CA GLU A 148 -12.02 9.02 -10.58
C GLU A 148 -12.99 8.06 -11.28
N ILE A 149 -13.95 8.59 -12.05
CA ILE A 149 -14.91 7.77 -12.79
C ILE A 149 -14.29 7.29 -14.10
N ILE A 150 -14.21 5.97 -14.28
CA ILE A 150 -13.84 5.39 -15.57
C ILE A 150 -14.99 5.58 -16.55
N ASP A 151 -14.72 6.22 -17.70
CA ASP A 151 -15.72 6.35 -18.75
C ASP A 151 -15.90 5.02 -19.50
N SER A 152 -16.89 4.26 -19.07
CA SER A 152 -17.30 2.97 -19.66
C SER A 152 -18.53 3.10 -20.58
N TYR A 153 -18.93 4.32 -20.96
CA TYR A 153 -19.99 4.56 -21.93
C TYR A 153 -19.42 4.81 -23.32
N PHE A 154 -19.66 3.87 -24.24
CA PHE A 154 -19.11 3.89 -25.61
C PHE A 154 -20.02 4.68 -26.57
N GLU A 155 -20.02 6.01 -26.48
CA GLU A 155 -20.87 6.87 -27.30
C GLU A 155 -20.58 6.75 -28.82
N ASN A 156 -19.31 6.62 -29.20
CA ASN A 156 -18.87 6.63 -30.60
C ASN A 156 -18.45 5.23 -31.09
N ALA A 157 -19.06 4.18 -30.54
CA ALA A 157 -18.74 2.83 -30.99
C ALA A 157 -19.16 2.61 -32.47
N PRO A 158 -18.34 1.93 -33.28
CA PRO A 158 -18.69 1.61 -34.66
C PRO A 158 -20.03 0.87 -34.74
N ALA A 159 -20.92 1.29 -35.64
CA ALA A 159 -22.29 0.75 -35.77
C ALA A 159 -22.34 -0.76 -36.10
N CYS A 160 -21.23 -1.36 -36.55
CA CYS A 160 -21.10 -2.78 -36.88
C CYS A 160 -20.63 -3.66 -35.70
N ASN A 161 -20.35 -3.07 -34.52
CA ASN A 161 -19.81 -3.82 -33.40
C ASN A 161 -20.85 -4.76 -32.79
N ARG A 162 -20.41 -5.98 -32.50
CA ARG A 162 -21.23 -6.99 -31.83
C ARG A 162 -21.24 -6.79 -30.32
N PRO A 163 -22.27 -7.26 -29.62
CA PRO A 163 -22.34 -7.14 -28.15
C PRO A 163 -21.09 -7.65 -27.41
N LEU A 164 -20.41 -8.68 -27.93
CA LEU A 164 -19.19 -9.21 -27.36
C LEU A 164 -18.00 -8.22 -27.47
N TRP A 165 -17.97 -7.37 -28.49
CA TRP A 165 -16.95 -6.32 -28.58
C TRP A 165 -17.07 -5.31 -27.45
N PHE A 166 -18.30 -4.86 -27.17
CA PHE A 166 -18.57 -3.93 -26.07
C PHE A 166 -18.18 -4.54 -24.73
N LEU A 167 -18.48 -5.80 -24.49
CA LEU A 167 -18.07 -6.53 -23.31
C LEU A 167 -16.52 -6.59 -23.21
N GLY A 168 -15.83 -6.87 -24.32
CA GLY A 168 -14.37 -6.90 -24.33
C GLY A 168 -13.73 -5.55 -23.97
N GLU A 169 -14.26 -4.45 -24.51
CA GLU A 169 -13.78 -3.10 -24.15
C GLU A 169 -14.13 -2.76 -22.69
N SER A 170 -15.31 -3.13 -22.24
CA SER A 170 -15.74 -2.93 -20.85
C SER A 170 -14.82 -3.68 -19.86
N LEU A 171 -14.48 -4.93 -20.14
CA LEU A 171 -13.56 -5.71 -19.30
C LEU A 171 -12.14 -5.14 -19.26
N LYS A 172 -11.65 -4.53 -20.36
CA LYS A 172 -10.37 -3.81 -20.33
C LYS A 172 -10.40 -2.61 -19.38
N LEU A 173 -11.53 -1.90 -19.33
CA LEU A 173 -11.72 -0.78 -18.41
C LEU A 173 -11.87 -1.27 -16.97
N LEU A 174 -12.64 -2.34 -16.74
CA LEU A 174 -12.79 -2.99 -15.44
C LEU A 174 -11.43 -3.43 -14.88
N ALA A 175 -10.52 -3.93 -15.72
CA ALA A 175 -9.18 -4.33 -15.31
C ALA A 175 -8.30 -3.18 -14.79
N THR A 176 -8.70 -1.92 -15.01
CA THR A 176 -8.02 -0.72 -14.48
C THR A 176 -8.68 -0.15 -13.24
N ALA A 177 -9.82 -0.73 -12.82
CA ALA A 177 -10.62 -0.23 -11.71
C ALA A 177 -10.14 -0.74 -10.36
N ASP A 178 -10.23 0.10 -9.35
CA ASP A 178 -10.07 -0.27 -7.94
C ASP A 178 -11.41 -0.71 -7.32
N ILE A 179 -12.49 -0.14 -7.84
CA ILE A 179 -13.86 -0.37 -7.37
C ILE A 179 -14.79 -0.53 -8.58
N ALA A 180 -15.65 -1.53 -8.53
CA ALA A 180 -16.73 -1.74 -9.49
C ALA A 180 -18.09 -1.54 -8.80
N TYR A 181 -18.89 -0.60 -9.28
CA TYR A 181 -20.25 -0.38 -8.82
C TYR A 181 -21.24 -0.99 -9.82
N PHE A 182 -22.14 -1.84 -9.32
CA PHE A 182 -23.18 -2.49 -10.10
C PHE A 182 -24.53 -1.84 -9.81
N ALA A 183 -25.08 -1.18 -10.85
CA ALA A 183 -26.37 -0.48 -10.75
C ALA A 183 -27.55 -1.45 -10.64
N ALA A 184 -28.67 -0.98 -10.11
CA ALA A 184 -29.86 -1.81 -9.91
C ALA A 184 -30.27 -2.58 -11.19
N GLY A 185 -30.63 -3.85 -11.02
CA GLY A 185 -31.03 -4.76 -12.11
C GLY A 185 -29.85 -5.33 -12.92
N TRP A 186 -28.61 -5.20 -12.43
CA TRP A 186 -27.44 -5.74 -13.08
C TRP A 186 -27.52 -7.27 -13.30
N GLU A 187 -28.19 -8.02 -12.39
CA GLU A 187 -28.40 -9.46 -12.47
C GLU A 187 -29.25 -9.86 -13.69
N GLY A 188 -30.10 -8.95 -14.20
CA GLY A 188 -30.87 -9.16 -15.43
C GLY A 188 -30.04 -9.02 -16.70
N ALA A 189 -28.90 -8.32 -16.65
CA ALA A 189 -28.09 -7.97 -17.80
C ALA A 189 -26.91 -8.94 -17.96
N ARG A 190 -26.85 -9.64 -19.10
CA ARG A 190 -25.78 -10.63 -19.37
C ARG A 190 -24.37 -10.05 -19.28
N GLY A 191 -24.15 -8.83 -19.78
CA GLY A 191 -22.86 -8.15 -19.72
C GLY A 191 -22.45 -7.87 -18.29
N CYS A 192 -23.35 -7.27 -17.50
CA CYS A 192 -23.11 -6.95 -16.10
C CYS A 192 -22.79 -8.19 -15.24
N LYS A 193 -23.47 -9.32 -15.49
CA LYS A 193 -23.13 -10.59 -14.80
C LYS A 193 -21.71 -11.05 -15.06
N ILE A 194 -21.26 -10.96 -16.31
CA ILE A 194 -19.89 -11.35 -16.66
C ILE A 194 -18.89 -10.39 -16.02
N GLU A 195 -19.15 -9.08 -16.05
CA GLU A 195 -18.34 -8.07 -15.39
C GLU A 195 -18.27 -8.30 -13.88
N HIS A 196 -19.42 -8.64 -13.25
CA HIS A 196 -19.48 -8.94 -11.83
C HIS A 196 -18.63 -10.16 -11.47
N THR A 197 -18.82 -11.27 -12.20
CA THR A 197 -18.01 -12.48 -12.00
C THR A 197 -16.52 -12.20 -12.18
N CYS A 198 -16.13 -11.41 -13.20
CA CYS A 198 -14.74 -11.03 -13.40
C CYS A 198 -14.23 -10.16 -12.23
N ALA A 199 -15.02 -9.20 -11.75
CA ALA A 199 -14.64 -8.37 -10.61
C ALA A 199 -14.41 -9.21 -9.34
N GLU A 200 -15.28 -10.17 -9.07
CA GLU A 200 -15.22 -11.08 -7.93
C GLU A 200 -13.96 -11.98 -8.01
N GLU A 201 -13.79 -12.70 -9.13
CA GLU A 201 -12.71 -13.64 -9.32
C GLU A 201 -11.31 -12.99 -9.37
N TYR A 202 -11.22 -11.74 -9.80
CA TYR A 202 -9.95 -11.00 -9.89
C TYR A 202 -9.74 -9.98 -8.76
N GLY A 203 -10.60 -9.97 -7.73
CA GLY A 203 -10.41 -9.22 -6.50
C GLY A 203 -10.62 -7.72 -6.63
N VAL A 204 -11.39 -7.24 -7.62
CA VAL A 204 -11.85 -5.84 -7.69
C VAL A 204 -12.92 -5.63 -6.62
N ARG A 205 -12.81 -4.57 -5.82
CA ARG A 205 -13.83 -4.27 -4.79
C ARG A 205 -15.20 -4.03 -5.41
N ILE A 206 -16.19 -4.83 -5.03
CA ILE A 206 -17.55 -4.74 -5.54
C ILE A 206 -18.42 -3.91 -4.59
N ILE A 207 -19.26 -3.04 -5.16
CA ILE A 207 -20.37 -2.36 -4.49
C ILE A 207 -21.60 -2.54 -5.37
N GLU A 208 -22.70 -2.99 -4.78
CA GLU A 208 -23.96 -3.18 -5.46
C GLU A 208 -24.97 -2.09 -5.04
N ALA A 209 -25.82 -1.68 -5.98
CA ALA A 209 -26.94 -0.81 -5.66
C ALA A 209 -27.87 -1.51 -4.64
N PRO A 210 -28.45 -0.78 -3.67
CA PRO A 210 -29.41 -1.36 -2.75
C PRO A 210 -30.60 -1.95 -3.53
N GLU A 211 -31.08 -3.12 -3.10
CA GLU A 211 -32.29 -3.73 -3.64
C GLU A 211 -33.48 -2.78 -3.45
N THR A 212 -34.19 -2.47 -4.53
CA THR A 212 -35.37 -1.60 -4.53
C THR A 212 -36.65 -2.38 -4.25
#